data_3ac1cfc9e7d1274edf2be16ab68a8fe9
#
_entry.id   3ac1cfc9e7d1274edf2be16ab68a8fe9
#
_cell.length_a   1.000
_cell.length_b   1.000
_cell.length_c   1.000
_cell.angle_alpha   90.00
_cell.angle_beta   90.00
_cell.angle_gamma   90.00
#
_symmetry.space_group_name_H-M   'P 1'
#
loop_
_entity.id
_entity.type
_entity.pdbx_description
1 polymer ?
#
loop_
_entity_poly.entity_id
_entity_poly.type
_entity_poly.pdbx_seq_one_letter_code
_entity_poly.pdbx_strand_id
1 'polypeptide(L)'
;RPKDKQVKIDVSHKSLKKGRICEDKIWRQIVTILDAEEGGCDLFNIDDLRFEYSADDFENLLMCEFVDDGQSMFPLNMLMHCMVDSLEIWSDFKVWHTRPFANKPVWVGYDPALSGDNAGLVVLAPPAVAGGKFRVLERHQFKGDDFAQQAEHIKSITKRYNVTYIGIDTTGMGVGVAELVRQFFPAVHSFKYSPEVKAQLVYKTLDVVRNGRLEYDAGDKDMTQSLMSIKKTITASQKQITFTAGRSEEIGHADLAWALMHAIYNEPLAGITETNTSVLEIYS
;
A
#
# COMPACT_ATOMS: atom_id res chain seq x y z
N ARG A 1 -13.52 -2.90 24.03
CA ARG A 1 -14.29 -1.70 23.58
C ARG A 1 -15.76 -1.96 23.75
N PRO A 2 -16.53 -1.08 24.45
CA PRO A 2 -17.98 -1.10 24.35
C PRO A 2 -18.38 -0.76 22.92
N LYS A 3 -19.17 -1.62 22.27
CA LYS A 3 -19.53 -1.55 20.86
C LYS A 3 -20.46 -0.38 20.46
N ASP A 4 -20.88 0.50 21.38
CA ASP A 4 -22.07 1.33 21.14
C ASP A 4 -21.98 2.83 21.42
N LYS A 5 -20.77 3.42 21.55
CA LYS A 5 -20.63 4.88 21.53
C LYS A 5 -19.33 5.28 20.88
N GLN A 6 -19.39 5.77 19.65
CA GLN A 6 -18.30 6.58 19.09
C GLN A 6 -18.23 7.88 19.89
N VAL A 7 -17.40 7.92 20.91
CA VAL A 7 -17.10 9.14 21.64
C VAL A 7 -16.24 9.99 20.72
N LYS A 8 -16.78 11.11 20.24
CA LYS A 8 -15.97 12.11 19.52
C LYS A 8 -15.08 12.82 20.52
N ILE A 9 -13.77 12.59 20.42
CA ILE A 9 -12.75 13.26 21.23
C ILE A 9 -12.21 14.44 20.41
N ASP A 10 -12.17 15.62 21.00
CA ASP A 10 -11.47 16.74 20.42
C ASP A 10 -9.97 16.55 20.60
N VAL A 11 -9.29 16.20 19.50
CA VAL A 11 -7.84 15.96 19.42
C VAL A 11 -7.06 17.19 18.94
N SER A 12 -7.67 18.37 18.93
CA SER A 12 -6.97 19.60 18.58
C SER A 12 -5.85 19.94 19.58
N HIS A 13 -4.74 20.54 19.10
CA HIS A 13 -3.66 21.04 19.95
C HIS A 13 -4.18 21.95 21.07
N LYS A 14 -5.10 22.86 20.74
CA LYS A 14 -5.74 23.76 21.72
C LYS A 14 -6.42 23.01 22.88
N SER A 15 -7.06 21.88 22.59
CA SER A 15 -7.74 21.06 23.60
C SER A 15 -6.79 20.22 24.42
N LEU A 16 -5.65 19.79 23.85
CA LEU A 16 -4.75 18.82 24.45
C LEU A 16 -3.37 19.39 24.88
N LYS A 17 -3.07 20.67 24.63
CA LYS A 17 -1.79 21.32 25.00
C LYS A 17 -1.41 21.11 26.48
N LYS A 18 -2.37 21.22 27.41
CA LYS A 18 -2.14 21.07 28.85
C LYS A 18 -2.28 19.62 29.36
N GLY A 19 -2.61 18.70 28.47
CA GLY A 19 -2.96 17.34 28.85
C GLY A 19 -4.30 17.26 29.59
N ARG A 20 -5.11 16.24 29.29
CA ARG A 20 -6.36 15.96 29.99
C ARG A 20 -6.77 14.50 29.84
N ILE A 21 -7.60 14.04 30.78
CA ILE A 21 -8.30 12.77 30.63
C ILE A 21 -9.50 13.01 29.70
N CYS A 22 -9.52 12.27 28.57
CA CYS A 22 -10.59 12.35 27.60
C CYS A 22 -11.81 11.50 28.03
N GLU A 23 -12.91 11.61 27.28
CA GLU A 23 -14.18 10.94 27.58
C GLU A 23 -14.07 9.41 27.59
N ASP A 24 -13.09 8.86 26.89
CA ASP A 24 -12.73 7.42 26.90
C ASP A 24 -11.83 7.02 28.07
N LYS A 25 -11.62 7.92 29.04
CA LYS A 25 -10.78 7.76 30.25
C LYS A 25 -9.29 7.59 29.96
N ILE A 26 -8.81 7.93 28.75
CA ILE A 26 -7.39 7.91 28.39
C ILE A 26 -6.85 9.33 28.53
N TRP A 27 -5.73 9.48 29.24
CA TRP A 27 -5.02 10.75 29.31
C TRP A 27 -4.30 11.01 27.99
N ARG A 28 -4.44 12.24 27.46
CA ARG A 28 -3.79 12.67 26.22
C ARG A 28 -3.19 14.05 26.39
N GLN A 29 -2.05 14.25 25.74
CA GLN A 29 -1.42 15.55 25.61
C GLN A 29 -0.83 15.64 24.20
N ILE A 30 -0.85 16.83 23.61
CA ILE A 30 -0.10 17.18 22.41
C ILE A 30 0.93 18.24 22.81
N VAL A 31 2.20 17.94 22.52
CA VAL A 31 3.32 18.87 22.74
C VAL A 31 4.00 19.05 21.40
N THR A 32 3.91 20.24 20.86
CA THR A 32 4.58 20.61 19.60
C THR A 32 6.01 21.08 19.88
N ILE A 33 6.83 21.23 18.83
CA ILE A 33 8.17 21.79 18.96
C ILE A 33 8.13 23.24 19.49
N LEU A 34 7.10 24.01 19.14
CA LEU A 34 6.89 25.37 19.65
C LEU A 34 6.57 25.37 21.14
N ASP A 35 5.80 24.38 21.61
CA ASP A 35 5.53 24.22 23.05
C ASP A 35 6.80 23.85 23.81
N ALA A 36 7.68 23.05 23.22
CA ALA A 36 8.95 22.69 23.82
C ALA A 36 9.88 23.91 23.95
N GLU A 37 9.97 24.73 22.91
CA GLU A 37 10.73 25.98 22.92
C GLU A 37 10.16 26.96 23.95
N GLU A 38 8.82 27.17 23.97
CA GLU A 38 8.12 28.00 24.97
C GLU A 38 8.38 27.50 26.41
N GLY A 39 8.52 26.18 26.56
CA GLY A 39 8.87 25.50 27.83
C GLY A 39 10.35 25.61 28.21
N GLY A 40 11.18 26.26 27.39
CA GLY A 40 12.60 26.50 27.68
C GLY A 40 13.53 25.42 27.13
N CYS A 41 13.10 24.59 26.18
CA CYS A 41 13.97 23.66 25.48
C CYS A 41 14.82 24.43 24.43
N ASP A 42 16.14 24.39 24.59
CA ASP A 42 17.14 25.07 23.77
C ASP A 42 18.04 24.09 22.97
N LEU A 43 17.60 22.83 22.84
CA LEU A 43 18.39 21.77 22.19
C LEU A 43 18.37 21.87 20.65
N PHE A 44 17.52 22.72 20.07
CA PHE A 44 17.35 22.84 18.62
C PHE A 44 17.00 24.29 18.25
N ASN A 45 17.24 24.63 16.98
CA ASN A 45 16.81 25.89 16.37
C ASN A 45 15.64 25.59 15.43
N ILE A 46 14.49 26.24 15.66
CA ILE A 46 13.28 26.00 14.87
C ILE A 46 13.45 26.45 13.41
N ASP A 47 14.18 27.54 13.15
CA ASP A 47 14.40 28.00 11.79
C ASP A 47 15.29 27.02 11.01
N ASP A 48 16.31 26.43 11.64
CA ASP A 48 17.14 25.39 11.02
C ASP A 48 16.30 24.14 10.71
N LEU A 49 15.43 23.73 11.62
CA LEU A 49 14.54 22.60 11.40
C LEU A 49 13.51 22.87 10.29
N ARG A 50 12.99 24.09 10.18
CA ARG A 50 12.11 24.48 9.06
C ARG A 50 12.83 24.45 7.71
N PHE A 51 14.14 24.62 7.71
CA PHE A 51 14.96 24.52 6.50
C PHE A 51 15.34 23.07 6.16
N GLU A 52 15.54 22.24 7.20
CA GLU A 52 15.94 20.83 7.05
C GLU A 52 14.78 19.91 6.67
N TYR A 53 13.59 20.17 7.21
CA TYR A 53 12.39 19.36 6.94
C TYR A 53 11.52 19.97 5.84
N SER A 54 10.83 19.11 5.08
CA SER A 54 9.76 19.60 4.21
C SER A 54 8.65 20.27 5.03
N ALA A 55 7.84 21.13 4.43
CA ALA A 55 6.74 21.79 5.14
C ALA A 55 5.77 20.76 5.74
N ASP A 56 5.46 19.69 4.99
CA ASP A 56 4.53 18.64 5.43
C ASP A 56 5.14 17.82 6.58
N ASP A 57 6.44 17.51 6.52
CA ASP A 57 7.12 16.77 7.58
C ASP A 57 7.26 17.61 8.85
N PHE A 58 7.55 18.91 8.71
CA PHE A 58 7.60 19.82 9.84
C PHE A 58 6.25 19.88 10.57
N GLU A 59 5.15 20.05 9.84
CA GLU A 59 3.80 20.07 10.43
C GLU A 59 3.43 18.71 11.05
N ASN A 60 3.76 17.61 10.39
CA ASN A 60 3.40 16.27 10.87
C ASN A 60 4.25 15.83 12.08
N LEU A 61 5.58 15.92 11.96
CA LEU A 61 6.50 15.37 12.97
C LEU A 61 6.72 16.30 14.15
N LEU A 62 6.76 17.62 13.90
CA LEU A 62 7.17 18.60 14.89
C LEU A 62 6.01 19.44 15.42
N MET A 63 4.99 19.68 14.59
CA MET A 63 3.78 20.38 15.02
C MET A 63 2.68 19.45 15.48
N CYS A 64 2.87 18.11 15.34
CA CYS A 64 1.86 17.09 15.65
C CYS A 64 0.54 17.33 14.91
N GLU A 65 0.58 18.03 13.79
CA GLU A 65 -0.56 18.16 12.90
C GLU A 65 -0.55 16.95 11.99
N PHE A 66 -1.58 16.15 12.07
CA PHE A 66 -1.78 15.10 11.09
C PHE A 66 -2.02 15.79 9.75
N VAL A 67 -1.01 15.78 8.89
CA VAL A 67 -1.16 16.24 7.50
C VAL A 67 -2.43 15.60 6.96
N ASP A 68 -3.28 16.43 6.41
CA ASP A 68 -4.67 16.12 6.08
C ASP A 68 -4.81 14.79 5.33
N ASP A 69 -5.04 13.74 6.11
CA ASP A 69 -5.39 12.39 5.64
C ASP A 69 -6.67 12.42 4.79
N GLY A 70 -7.36 13.55 4.78
CA GLY A 70 -8.61 13.76 4.05
C GLY A 70 -8.46 13.69 2.53
N GLN A 71 -7.24 13.78 2.00
CA GLN A 71 -6.97 13.59 0.57
C GLN A 71 -6.49 12.19 0.22
N SER A 72 -6.00 11.40 1.18
CA SER A 72 -5.58 10.04 0.94
C SER A 72 -6.78 9.13 0.67
N MET A 73 -6.62 8.26 -0.34
CA MET A 73 -7.61 7.19 -0.60
C MET A 73 -7.58 6.11 0.49
N PHE A 74 -6.46 5.97 1.19
CA PHE A 74 -6.21 4.97 2.23
C PHE A 74 -5.75 5.63 3.53
N PRO A 75 -6.65 6.30 4.28
CA PRO A 75 -6.27 6.99 5.50
C PRO A 75 -5.79 6.01 6.58
N LEU A 76 -4.88 6.47 7.44
CA LEU A 76 -4.21 5.64 8.45
C LEU A 76 -5.19 4.88 9.35
N ASN A 77 -6.28 5.53 9.77
CA ASN A 77 -7.30 4.90 10.61
C ASN A 77 -7.96 3.67 9.95
N MET A 78 -8.06 3.65 8.62
CA MET A 78 -8.54 2.52 7.85
C MET A 78 -7.46 1.44 7.75
N LEU A 79 -6.21 1.82 7.48
CA LEU A 79 -5.08 0.91 7.35
C LEU A 79 -4.73 0.20 8.66
N MET A 80 -4.94 0.83 9.81
CA MET A 80 -4.72 0.20 11.13
C MET A 80 -5.52 -1.09 11.33
N HIS A 81 -6.64 -1.26 10.65
CA HIS A 81 -7.42 -2.50 10.67
C HIS A 81 -6.83 -3.62 9.80
N CYS A 82 -5.88 -3.27 8.94
CA CYS A 82 -5.16 -4.19 8.07
C CYS A 82 -3.83 -4.66 8.66
N MET A 83 -3.36 -4.00 9.72
CA MET A 83 -2.08 -4.27 10.36
C MET A 83 -2.20 -5.43 11.34
N VAL A 84 -1.32 -6.41 11.21
CA VAL A 84 -1.27 -7.59 12.08
C VAL A 84 0.16 -7.90 12.49
N ASP A 85 0.35 -8.60 13.60
CA ASP A 85 1.62 -9.27 13.87
C ASP A 85 1.70 -10.54 13.01
N SER A 86 2.40 -10.43 11.89
CA SER A 86 2.47 -11.52 10.89
C SER A 86 3.17 -12.76 11.44
N LEU A 87 4.13 -12.60 12.34
CA LEU A 87 4.88 -13.70 12.94
C LEU A 87 4.03 -14.49 13.93
N GLU A 88 3.12 -13.84 14.63
CA GLU A 88 2.21 -14.45 15.57
C GLU A 88 1.01 -15.11 14.85
N ILE A 89 0.37 -14.38 13.94
CA ILE A 89 -0.92 -14.79 13.36
C ILE A 89 -0.77 -15.76 12.18
N TRP A 90 0.26 -15.60 11.33
CA TRP A 90 0.39 -16.40 10.12
C TRP A 90 1.20 -17.68 10.35
N SER A 91 0.62 -18.63 11.05
CA SER A 91 1.29 -19.89 11.42
C SER A 91 1.74 -20.73 10.20
N ASP A 92 1.14 -20.51 9.02
CA ASP A 92 1.41 -21.20 7.77
C ASP A 92 2.44 -20.49 6.87
N PHE A 93 2.94 -19.31 7.28
CA PHE A 93 3.99 -18.57 6.61
C PHE A 93 5.30 -18.69 7.38
N LYS A 94 6.31 -19.29 6.76
CA LYS A 94 7.61 -19.60 7.38
C LYS A 94 8.73 -18.83 6.68
N VAL A 95 8.94 -17.60 7.09
CA VAL A 95 9.88 -16.63 6.43
C VAL A 95 11.26 -17.24 6.15
N TRP A 96 11.76 -18.07 7.07
CA TRP A 96 13.11 -18.65 7.00
C TRP A 96 13.23 -19.92 6.15
N HIS A 97 12.13 -20.41 5.59
CA HIS A 97 12.14 -21.62 4.74
C HIS A 97 12.45 -21.26 3.28
N THR A 98 13.08 -22.20 2.57
CA THR A 98 13.34 -22.07 1.12
C THR A 98 12.03 -21.86 0.35
N ARG A 99 10.93 -22.45 0.81
CA ARG A 99 9.57 -22.22 0.34
C ARG A 99 8.71 -21.70 1.48
N PRO A 100 8.67 -20.37 1.68
CA PRO A 100 8.07 -19.78 2.87
C PRO A 100 6.58 -20.04 3.02
N PHE A 101 5.88 -20.26 1.90
CA PHE A 101 4.43 -20.50 1.84
C PHE A 101 4.07 -21.87 1.29
N ALA A 102 5.02 -22.81 1.33
CA ALA A 102 4.90 -24.16 0.75
C ALA A 102 4.46 -24.13 -0.72
N ASN A 103 3.44 -24.90 -1.10
CA ASN A 103 2.89 -24.92 -2.46
C ASN A 103 1.61 -24.09 -2.62
N LYS A 104 1.25 -23.27 -1.62
CA LYS A 104 0.07 -22.41 -1.71
C LYS A 104 0.30 -21.34 -2.79
N PRO A 105 -0.75 -21.00 -3.56
CA PRO A 105 -0.62 -20.02 -4.61
C PRO A 105 -0.32 -18.62 -4.03
N VAL A 106 0.49 -17.88 -4.77
CA VAL A 106 0.71 -16.45 -4.52
C VAL A 106 0.56 -15.66 -5.82
N TRP A 107 0.23 -14.40 -5.68
CA TRP A 107 0.18 -13.42 -6.75
C TRP A 107 1.29 -12.40 -6.57
N VAL A 108 1.86 -11.97 -7.66
CA VAL A 108 2.91 -10.94 -7.66
C VAL A 108 2.39 -9.71 -8.38
N GLY A 109 2.56 -8.57 -7.75
CA GLY A 109 2.41 -7.28 -8.41
C GLY A 109 3.76 -6.59 -8.52
N TYR A 110 3.98 -5.93 -9.63
CA TYR A 110 5.22 -5.23 -9.91
C TYR A 110 4.97 -3.86 -10.54
N ASP A 111 5.58 -2.85 -9.98
CA ASP A 111 5.61 -1.48 -10.50
C ASP A 111 7.05 -1.14 -10.90
N PRO A 112 7.40 -1.17 -12.21
CA PRO A 112 8.76 -0.95 -12.68
C PRO A 112 9.18 0.51 -12.55
N ALA A 113 10.46 0.74 -12.27
CA ALA A 113 11.04 2.07 -12.32
C ALA A 113 12.31 2.10 -13.18
N LEU A 114 12.67 3.29 -13.66
CA LEU A 114 14.00 3.57 -14.20
C LEU A 114 14.82 4.42 -13.22
N SER A 115 16.03 4.72 -13.65
CA SER A 115 17.04 5.47 -12.92
C SER A 115 16.46 6.66 -12.14
N GLY A 116 16.54 6.59 -10.81
CA GLY A 116 16.11 7.65 -9.88
C GLY A 116 14.91 7.28 -9.02
N ASP A 117 13.95 6.55 -9.55
CA ASP A 117 12.76 6.09 -8.83
C ASP A 117 12.97 4.65 -8.31
N ASN A 118 12.17 4.23 -7.35
CA ASN A 118 12.18 2.86 -6.84
C ASN A 118 11.19 2.00 -7.63
N ALA A 119 11.59 0.78 -7.98
CA ALA A 119 10.65 -0.24 -8.44
C ALA A 119 10.06 -0.97 -7.23
N GLY A 120 8.75 -1.24 -7.24
CA GLY A 120 8.04 -1.93 -6.19
C GLY A 120 7.65 -3.36 -6.58
N LEU A 121 7.87 -4.33 -5.69
CA LEU A 121 7.44 -5.71 -5.83
C LEU A 121 6.65 -6.14 -4.59
N VAL A 122 5.49 -6.74 -4.79
CA VAL A 122 4.66 -7.29 -3.71
C VAL A 122 4.34 -8.74 -4.00
N VAL A 123 4.54 -9.61 -3.01
CA VAL A 123 4.10 -11.02 -3.00
C VAL A 123 2.87 -11.11 -2.12
N LEU A 124 1.74 -11.43 -2.73
CA LEU A 124 0.42 -11.45 -2.10
C LEU A 124 -0.13 -12.88 -2.04
N ALA A 125 -0.50 -13.34 -0.86
CA ALA A 125 -1.30 -14.56 -0.73
C ALA A 125 -2.77 -14.23 -0.98
N PRO A 126 -3.42 -14.85 -2.00
CA PRO A 126 -4.85 -14.69 -2.19
C PRO A 126 -5.64 -15.38 -1.08
N PRO A 127 -6.91 -14.99 -0.86
CA PRO A 127 -7.76 -15.66 0.09
C PRO A 127 -8.00 -17.12 -0.29
N ALA A 128 -7.98 -18.01 0.70
CA ALA A 128 -8.25 -19.44 0.49
C ALA A 128 -9.72 -19.74 0.12
N VAL A 129 -10.62 -18.81 0.49
CA VAL A 129 -12.06 -18.88 0.20
C VAL A 129 -12.54 -17.52 -0.30
N ALA A 130 -13.59 -17.52 -1.09
CA ALA A 130 -14.19 -16.27 -1.60
C ALA A 130 -14.53 -15.33 -0.43
N GLY A 131 -14.20 -14.04 -0.56
CA GLY A 131 -14.39 -13.04 0.48
C GLY A 131 -13.41 -13.12 1.67
N GLY A 132 -12.48 -14.06 1.66
CA GLY A 132 -11.43 -14.17 2.67
C GLY A 132 -10.38 -13.07 2.57
N LYS A 133 -9.35 -13.14 3.41
CA LYS A 133 -8.32 -12.11 3.53
C LYS A 133 -7.15 -12.35 2.60
N PHE A 134 -6.66 -11.28 1.99
CA PHE A 134 -5.36 -11.20 1.35
C PHE A 134 -4.27 -10.95 2.39
N ARG A 135 -3.08 -11.51 2.17
CA ARG A 135 -1.93 -11.29 3.04
C ARG A 135 -0.71 -10.86 2.22
N VAL A 136 -0.12 -9.72 2.55
CA VAL A 136 1.14 -9.27 1.97
C VAL A 136 2.28 -10.06 2.63
N LEU A 137 2.78 -11.08 1.96
CA LEU A 137 3.81 -11.97 2.51
C LEU A 137 5.20 -11.35 2.47
N GLU A 138 5.54 -10.71 1.33
CA GLU A 138 6.81 -10.01 1.14
C GLU A 138 6.58 -8.75 0.29
N ARG A 139 7.43 -7.76 0.53
CA ARG A 139 7.55 -6.60 -0.35
C ARG A 139 9.02 -6.26 -0.54
N HIS A 140 9.36 -5.73 -1.69
CA HIS A 140 10.72 -5.31 -2.02
C HIS A 140 10.67 -4.00 -2.79
N GLN A 141 11.68 -3.17 -2.59
CA GLN A 141 11.92 -1.97 -3.38
C GLN A 141 13.34 -2.04 -3.93
N PHE A 142 13.51 -1.70 -5.20
CA PHE A 142 14.78 -1.74 -5.91
C PHE A 142 15.05 -0.36 -6.50
N LYS A 143 16.27 0.10 -6.42
CA LYS A 143 16.68 1.40 -6.96
C LYS A 143 17.84 1.25 -7.92
N GLY A 144 17.70 1.82 -9.10
CA GLY A 144 18.78 1.89 -10.08
C GLY A 144 19.02 0.61 -10.89
N ASP A 145 18.14 -0.40 -10.77
CA ASP A 145 18.24 -1.65 -11.48
C ASP A 145 17.85 -1.51 -12.96
N ASP A 146 18.59 -2.16 -13.84
CA ASP A 146 18.18 -2.30 -15.23
C ASP A 146 17.03 -3.31 -15.39
N PHE A 147 16.47 -3.42 -16.60
CA PHE A 147 15.31 -4.29 -16.86
C PHE A 147 15.62 -5.77 -16.64
N ALA A 148 16.87 -6.21 -16.89
CA ALA A 148 17.25 -7.60 -16.69
C ALA A 148 17.35 -7.93 -15.19
N GLN A 149 17.90 -7.03 -14.39
CA GLN A 149 17.96 -7.16 -12.94
C GLN A 149 16.56 -7.17 -12.34
N GLN A 150 15.68 -6.26 -12.77
CA GLN A 150 14.27 -6.22 -12.36
C GLN A 150 13.54 -7.53 -12.67
N ALA A 151 13.72 -8.08 -13.88
CA ALA A 151 13.14 -9.37 -14.27
C ALA A 151 13.70 -10.54 -13.46
N GLU A 152 15.00 -10.55 -13.12
CA GLU A 152 15.62 -11.61 -12.29
C GLU A 152 15.10 -11.54 -10.85
N HIS A 153 14.81 -10.36 -10.28
CA HIS A 153 14.13 -10.26 -8.98
C HIS A 153 12.78 -10.99 -9.02
N ILE A 154 11.94 -10.72 -10.02
CA ILE A 154 10.65 -11.40 -10.18
C ILE A 154 10.86 -12.92 -10.35
N LYS A 155 11.85 -13.32 -11.14
CA LYS A 155 12.19 -14.74 -11.34
C LYS A 155 12.66 -15.40 -10.04
N SER A 156 13.37 -14.71 -9.18
CA SER A 156 13.77 -15.23 -7.88
C SER A 156 12.56 -15.58 -7.00
N ILE A 157 11.49 -14.76 -7.06
CA ILE A 157 10.23 -15.06 -6.36
C ILE A 157 9.58 -16.33 -6.92
N THR A 158 9.57 -16.55 -8.24
CA THR A 158 8.99 -17.76 -8.81
C THR A 158 9.72 -19.04 -8.41
N LYS A 159 11.00 -18.95 -8.03
CA LYS A 159 11.76 -20.09 -7.49
C LYS A 159 11.37 -20.44 -6.04
N ARG A 160 10.96 -19.43 -5.25
CA ARG A 160 10.64 -19.56 -3.83
C ARG A 160 9.16 -19.83 -3.57
N TYR A 161 8.29 -19.33 -4.43
CA TYR A 161 6.84 -19.38 -4.28
C TYR A 161 6.16 -20.08 -5.46
N ASN A 162 4.98 -20.61 -5.21
CA ASN A 162 4.08 -21.06 -6.26
C ASN A 162 3.31 -19.85 -6.83
N VAL A 163 3.97 -19.11 -7.74
CA VAL A 163 3.38 -17.93 -8.36
C VAL A 163 2.38 -18.35 -9.42
N THR A 164 1.13 -17.95 -9.27
CA THR A 164 0.03 -18.26 -10.20
C THR A 164 -0.46 -17.06 -10.99
N TYR A 165 -0.03 -15.86 -10.61
CA TYR A 165 -0.36 -14.61 -11.30
C TYR A 165 0.78 -13.60 -11.13
N ILE A 166 1.07 -12.87 -12.20
CA ILE A 166 1.98 -11.70 -12.18
C ILE A 166 1.30 -10.56 -12.92
N GLY A 167 1.12 -9.42 -12.22
CA GLY A 167 0.64 -8.17 -12.80
C GLY A 167 1.76 -7.13 -12.84
N ILE A 168 1.99 -6.51 -14.00
CA ILE A 168 3.07 -5.54 -14.21
C ILE A 168 2.52 -4.30 -14.92
N ASP A 169 2.91 -3.09 -14.44
CA ASP A 169 2.70 -1.89 -15.22
C ASP A 169 3.60 -1.91 -16.46
N THR A 170 2.98 -1.76 -17.61
CA THR A 170 3.66 -1.69 -18.91
C THR A 170 3.52 -0.29 -19.55
N THR A 171 3.23 0.73 -18.78
CA THR A 171 3.21 2.12 -19.25
C THR A 171 4.65 2.56 -19.54
N GLY A 172 4.90 2.98 -20.76
CA GLY A 172 6.25 3.40 -21.15
C GLY A 172 7.28 2.27 -21.06
N MET A 173 8.17 2.34 -20.08
CA MET A 173 9.35 1.48 -19.97
C MET A 173 9.08 0.11 -19.36
N GLY A 174 8.00 -0.06 -18.64
CA GLY A 174 7.61 -1.35 -18.06
C GLY A 174 7.39 -2.46 -19.09
N VAL A 175 7.20 -2.11 -20.37
CA VAL A 175 7.14 -3.07 -21.48
C VAL A 175 8.40 -3.95 -21.50
N GLY A 176 9.59 -3.36 -21.35
CA GLY A 176 10.85 -4.10 -21.41
C GLY A 176 10.98 -5.14 -20.29
N VAL A 177 10.58 -4.80 -19.06
CA VAL A 177 10.57 -5.75 -17.95
C VAL A 177 9.55 -6.86 -18.22
N ALA A 178 8.33 -6.51 -18.66
CA ALA A 178 7.29 -7.47 -18.92
C ALA A 178 7.66 -8.47 -20.03
N GLU A 179 8.38 -8.04 -21.08
CA GLU A 179 8.88 -8.92 -22.14
C GLU A 179 9.89 -9.95 -21.61
N LEU A 180 10.81 -9.52 -20.73
CA LEU A 180 11.76 -10.42 -20.09
C LEU A 180 11.05 -11.41 -19.14
N VAL A 181 10.06 -10.95 -18.39
CA VAL A 181 9.27 -11.80 -17.48
C VAL A 181 8.47 -12.84 -18.26
N ARG A 182 7.92 -12.51 -19.43
CA ARG A 182 7.19 -13.45 -20.28
C ARG A 182 8.02 -14.66 -20.74
N GLN A 183 9.33 -14.54 -20.77
CA GLN A 183 10.22 -15.65 -21.14
C GLN A 183 10.13 -16.82 -20.15
N PHE A 184 9.84 -16.54 -18.88
CA PHE A 184 9.70 -17.57 -17.84
C PHE A 184 8.29 -17.66 -17.23
N PHE A 185 7.47 -16.63 -17.42
CA PHE A 185 6.07 -16.59 -17.00
C PHE A 185 5.20 -15.99 -18.12
N PRO A 186 4.79 -16.76 -19.12
CA PRO A 186 4.08 -16.25 -20.32
C PRO A 186 2.75 -15.56 -20.03
N ALA A 187 2.06 -15.95 -18.95
CA ALA A 187 0.74 -15.43 -18.56
C ALA A 187 0.80 -14.12 -17.76
N VAL A 188 1.80 -13.26 -18.01
CA VAL A 188 1.90 -11.95 -17.37
C VAL A 188 0.70 -11.07 -17.76
N HIS A 189 0.02 -10.53 -16.75
CA HIS A 189 -0.99 -9.50 -16.95
C HIS A 189 -0.33 -8.13 -17.05
N SER A 190 -0.56 -7.44 -18.13
CA SER A 190 0.02 -6.12 -18.41
C SER A 190 -0.98 -5.01 -18.18
N PHE A 191 -0.62 -4.06 -17.31
CA PHE A 191 -1.40 -2.86 -17.10
C PHE A 191 -0.84 -1.73 -17.97
N LYS A 192 -1.68 -1.12 -18.77
CA LYS A 192 -1.36 0.15 -19.44
C LYS A 192 -2.17 1.25 -18.79
N TYR A 193 -1.51 2.12 -18.06
CA TYR A 193 -2.19 3.14 -17.27
C TYR A 193 -2.97 4.12 -18.13
N SER A 194 -4.24 4.22 -17.82
CA SER A 194 -5.15 5.31 -18.15
C SER A 194 -5.83 5.77 -16.84
N PRO A 195 -6.54 6.91 -16.85
CA PRO A 195 -7.33 7.30 -15.68
C PRO A 195 -8.31 6.22 -15.21
N GLU A 196 -8.91 5.50 -16.15
CA GLU A 196 -9.88 4.42 -15.89
C GLU A 196 -9.20 3.21 -15.25
N VAL A 197 -8.04 2.77 -15.78
CA VAL A 197 -7.26 1.65 -15.20
C VAL A 197 -6.80 1.99 -13.81
N LYS A 198 -6.27 3.19 -13.59
CA LYS A 198 -5.89 3.65 -12.24
C LYS A 198 -7.08 3.68 -11.28
N ALA A 199 -8.25 4.13 -11.75
CA ALA A 199 -9.47 4.14 -10.95
C ALA A 199 -9.91 2.72 -10.57
N GLN A 200 -9.88 1.77 -11.50
CA GLN A 200 -10.21 0.37 -11.23
C GLN A 200 -9.27 -0.24 -10.18
N LEU A 201 -7.96 -0.03 -10.31
CA LEU A 201 -6.96 -0.52 -9.37
C LEU A 201 -7.19 0.05 -7.96
N VAL A 202 -7.35 1.37 -7.84
CA VAL A 202 -7.53 2.05 -6.55
C VAL A 202 -8.85 1.65 -5.91
N TYR A 203 -9.99 1.70 -6.63
CA TYR A 203 -11.29 1.39 -6.04
C TYR A 203 -11.42 -0.08 -5.65
N LYS A 204 -10.84 -1.00 -6.42
CA LYS A 204 -10.83 -2.42 -6.06
C LYS A 204 -10.04 -2.66 -4.77
N THR A 205 -8.86 -2.07 -4.66
CA THR A 205 -8.05 -2.18 -3.45
C THR A 205 -8.74 -1.49 -2.26
N LEU A 206 -9.37 -0.35 -2.49
CA LEU A 206 -10.15 0.35 -1.46
C LEU A 206 -11.30 -0.50 -0.93
N ASP A 207 -11.99 -1.23 -1.80
CA ASP A 207 -13.04 -2.17 -1.37
C ASP A 207 -12.48 -3.27 -0.48
N VAL A 208 -11.35 -3.88 -0.89
CA VAL A 208 -10.66 -4.91 -0.09
C VAL A 208 -10.25 -4.37 1.29
N VAL A 209 -9.67 -3.16 1.34
CA VAL A 209 -9.22 -2.53 2.59
C VAL A 209 -10.41 -2.17 3.49
N ARG A 210 -11.46 -1.56 2.94
CA ARG A 210 -12.67 -1.16 3.70
C ARG A 210 -13.41 -2.33 4.32
N ASN A 211 -13.40 -3.46 3.65
CA ASN A 211 -14.03 -4.69 4.14
C ASN A 211 -13.11 -5.49 5.09
N GLY A 212 -11.95 -4.95 5.49
CA GLY A 212 -10.99 -5.61 6.39
C GLY A 212 -10.39 -6.89 5.81
N ARG A 213 -10.30 -6.97 4.48
CA ARG A 213 -9.83 -8.15 3.75
C ARG A 213 -8.35 -8.08 3.36
N LEU A 214 -7.62 -7.05 3.71
CA LEU A 214 -6.17 -6.95 3.57
C LEU A 214 -5.52 -7.17 4.93
N GLU A 215 -4.44 -7.94 4.96
CA GLU A 215 -3.52 -8.04 6.09
C GLU A 215 -2.10 -7.80 5.62
N TYR A 216 -1.34 -7.02 6.38
CA TYR A 216 0.10 -6.87 6.24
C TYR A 216 0.74 -6.64 7.61
N ASP A 217 2.05 -6.85 7.70
CA ASP A 217 2.77 -6.74 8.97
C ASP A 217 2.72 -5.31 9.53
N ALA A 218 2.40 -5.19 10.83
CA ALA A 218 2.28 -3.90 11.50
C ALA A 218 3.61 -3.11 11.55
N GLY A 219 4.74 -3.79 11.41
CA GLY A 219 6.06 -3.17 11.29
C GLY A 219 6.38 -2.63 9.90
N ASP A 220 5.53 -2.90 8.91
CA ASP A 220 5.75 -2.46 7.52
C ASP A 220 5.28 -1.01 7.30
N LYS A 221 6.14 -0.08 7.73
CA LYS A 221 5.89 1.36 7.58
C LYS A 221 5.85 1.79 6.12
N ASP A 222 6.70 1.20 5.27
CA ASP A 222 6.80 1.60 3.86
C ASP A 222 5.53 1.25 3.08
N MET A 223 4.92 0.09 3.35
CA MET A 223 3.61 -0.27 2.77
C MET A 223 2.54 0.71 3.22
N THR A 224 2.52 1.04 4.51
CA THR A 224 1.55 2.01 5.07
C THR A 224 1.70 3.38 4.40
N GLN A 225 2.91 3.92 4.35
CA GLN A 225 3.20 5.22 3.74
C GLN A 225 2.88 5.23 2.24
N SER A 226 3.25 4.14 1.54
CA SER A 226 2.96 3.99 0.12
C SER A 226 1.45 4.02 -0.16
N LEU A 227 0.64 3.33 0.63
CA LEU A 227 -0.83 3.38 0.50
C LEU A 227 -1.39 4.76 0.83
N MET A 228 -0.93 5.40 1.91
CA MET A 228 -1.37 6.74 2.31
C MET A 228 -1.02 7.80 1.27
N SER A 229 0.01 7.62 0.46
CA SER A 229 0.43 8.56 -0.57
C SER A 229 -0.53 8.62 -1.78
N ILE A 230 -1.43 7.65 -1.94
CA ILE A 230 -2.40 7.61 -3.04
C ILE A 230 -3.48 8.67 -2.83
N LYS A 231 -3.49 9.67 -3.71
CA LYS A 231 -4.44 10.79 -3.67
C LYS A 231 -5.29 10.83 -4.92
N LYS A 232 -6.55 11.25 -4.73
CA LYS A 232 -7.45 11.54 -5.83
C LYS A 232 -7.11 12.92 -6.41
N THR A 233 -6.99 13.00 -7.72
CA THR A 233 -6.73 14.26 -8.42
C THR A 233 -7.57 14.35 -9.69
N ILE A 234 -7.53 15.50 -10.34
CA ILE A 234 -8.21 15.72 -11.62
C ILE A 234 -7.12 15.79 -12.70
N THR A 235 -7.37 15.18 -13.87
CA THR A 235 -6.44 15.26 -15.00
C THR A 235 -6.19 16.71 -15.41
N ALA A 236 -5.03 16.98 -16.03
CA ALA A 236 -4.68 18.34 -16.51
C ALA A 236 -5.75 18.97 -17.41
N SER A 237 -6.53 18.14 -18.12
CA SER A 237 -7.67 18.56 -18.92
C SER A 237 -8.92 18.91 -18.13
N GLN A 238 -8.90 18.75 -16.80
CA GLN A 238 -10.03 18.94 -15.86
C GLN A 238 -11.30 18.11 -16.18
N LYS A 239 -11.17 17.06 -17.00
CA LYS A 239 -12.31 16.27 -17.47
C LYS A 239 -12.51 14.95 -16.77
N GLN A 240 -11.46 14.41 -16.15
CA GLN A 240 -11.51 13.08 -15.55
C GLN A 240 -10.82 13.04 -14.19
N ILE A 241 -11.35 12.21 -13.30
CA ILE A 241 -10.71 11.86 -12.03
C ILE A 241 -9.60 10.86 -12.31
N THR A 242 -8.44 11.08 -11.73
CA THR A 242 -7.33 10.13 -11.73
C THR A 242 -6.71 10.03 -10.35
N PHE A 243 -5.71 9.19 -10.22
CA PHE A 243 -5.02 8.97 -8.95
C PHE A 243 -3.52 9.14 -9.16
N THR A 244 -2.88 9.81 -8.22
CA THR A 244 -1.44 10.06 -8.23
C THR A 244 -0.86 9.75 -6.86
N ALA A 245 0.43 9.46 -6.82
CA ALA A 245 1.21 9.49 -5.60
C ALA A 245 1.57 10.95 -5.27
N GLY A 246 1.49 11.32 -4.00
CA GLY A 246 2.11 12.55 -3.52
C GLY A 246 3.64 12.43 -3.71
N ARG A 247 4.27 13.43 -4.29
CA ARG A 247 5.73 13.48 -4.40
C ARG A 247 6.27 14.14 -3.13
N SER A 248 6.85 13.36 -2.23
CA SER A 248 7.85 13.85 -1.29
C SER A 248 9.17 13.15 -1.62
N GLU A 249 10.27 13.89 -1.63
CA GLU A 249 11.59 13.35 -2.04
C GLU A 249 12.12 12.26 -1.09
N GLU A 250 11.59 12.16 0.13
CA GLU A 250 12.02 11.19 1.15
C GLU A 250 11.13 9.93 1.24
N ILE A 251 9.87 10.03 0.83
CA ILE A 251 8.97 8.88 0.80
C ILE A 251 9.00 8.37 -0.63
N GLY A 252 9.73 7.29 -0.85
CA GLY A 252 9.72 6.58 -2.12
C GLY A 252 8.30 6.52 -2.67
N HIS A 253 8.15 6.82 -3.95
CA HIS A 253 6.89 6.89 -4.66
C HIS A 253 5.98 5.71 -4.28
N ALA A 254 4.67 5.82 -4.50
CA ALA A 254 3.67 4.80 -4.18
C ALA A 254 3.89 3.44 -4.90
N ASP A 255 5.12 3.08 -5.20
CA ASP A 255 5.51 1.90 -5.97
C ASP A 255 4.99 0.61 -5.32
N LEU A 256 5.08 0.51 -3.98
CA LEU A 256 4.52 -0.64 -3.25
C LEU A 256 2.99 -0.66 -3.30
N ALA A 257 2.34 0.50 -3.23
CA ALA A 257 0.89 0.57 -3.34
C ALA A 257 0.41 0.17 -4.74
N TRP A 258 1.05 0.64 -5.81
CA TRP A 258 0.72 0.23 -7.16
C TRP A 258 1.01 -1.25 -7.38
N ALA A 259 2.16 -1.76 -6.93
CA ALA A 259 2.47 -3.17 -6.98
C ALA A 259 1.42 -4.02 -6.24
N LEU A 260 0.99 -3.61 -5.04
CA LEU A 260 -0.10 -4.28 -4.32
C LEU A 260 -1.40 -4.29 -5.11
N MET A 261 -1.77 -3.14 -5.71
CA MET A 261 -2.97 -3.02 -6.53
C MET A 261 -2.93 -3.91 -7.76
N HIS A 262 -1.76 -4.06 -8.41
CA HIS A 262 -1.58 -4.99 -9.51
C HIS A 262 -1.83 -6.45 -9.09
N ALA A 263 -1.37 -6.85 -7.89
CA ALA A 263 -1.60 -8.18 -7.37
C ALA A 263 -3.08 -8.41 -7.02
N ILE A 264 -3.72 -7.48 -6.31
CA ILE A 264 -5.14 -7.58 -5.91
C ILE A 264 -6.06 -7.63 -7.13
N TYR A 265 -5.65 -7.04 -8.24
CA TYR A 265 -6.48 -7.00 -9.45
C TYR A 265 -6.91 -8.37 -9.95
N ASN A 266 -6.14 -9.42 -9.69
CA ASN A 266 -6.47 -10.79 -10.09
C ASN A 266 -7.71 -11.36 -9.36
N GLU A 267 -8.19 -10.74 -8.28
CA GLU A 267 -9.44 -11.17 -7.66
C GLU A 267 -10.63 -10.87 -8.58
N PRO A 268 -11.49 -11.84 -8.88
CA PRO A 268 -12.72 -11.59 -9.63
C PRO A 268 -13.57 -10.54 -8.93
N LEU A 269 -14.10 -9.57 -9.67
CA LEU A 269 -15.09 -8.62 -9.15
C LEU A 269 -16.32 -9.38 -8.69
N ALA A 270 -16.67 -9.19 -7.41
CA ALA A 270 -17.84 -9.74 -6.75
C ALA A 270 -18.04 -11.24 -6.93
N GLY A 271 -17.63 -12.04 -5.97
CA GLY A 271 -18.15 -13.37 -5.58
C GLY A 271 -18.91 -14.26 -6.58
N ILE A 272 -18.98 -13.90 -7.82
CA ILE A 272 -19.57 -14.63 -8.92
C ILE A 272 -18.42 -15.36 -9.60
N THR A 273 -18.12 -16.57 -9.11
CA THR A 273 -17.64 -17.59 -10.01
C THR A 273 -18.76 -17.82 -11.01
N GLU A 274 -18.78 -17.07 -12.11
CA GLU A 274 -19.39 -17.58 -13.31
C GLU A 274 -18.58 -18.82 -13.69
N THR A 275 -19.02 -19.97 -13.19
CA THR A 275 -18.71 -21.22 -13.84
C THR A 275 -19.38 -21.12 -15.20
N ASN A 276 -18.61 -20.74 -16.19
CA ASN A 276 -18.99 -20.80 -17.59
C ASN A 276 -19.13 -22.28 -17.95
N THR A 277 -20.24 -22.89 -17.55
CA THR A 277 -20.70 -24.16 -18.10
C THR A 277 -21.36 -23.83 -19.43
N SER A 278 -20.53 -23.58 -20.44
CA SER A 278 -20.99 -23.69 -21.85
C SER A 278 -21.25 -25.16 -22.11
N VAL A 279 -22.49 -25.57 -21.92
CA VAL A 279 -22.98 -26.86 -22.42
C VAL A 279 -23.11 -26.74 -23.92
N LEU A 280 -22.18 -27.30 -24.66
CA LEU A 280 -22.30 -27.52 -26.08
C LEU A 280 -23.30 -28.68 -26.26
N GLU A 281 -24.60 -28.38 -26.44
CA GLU A 281 -25.55 -29.34 -26.97
C GLU A 281 -25.25 -29.53 -28.44
N ILE A 282 -24.63 -30.68 -28.75
CA ILE A 282 -24.51 -31.18 -30.14
C ILE A 282 -25.79 -31.93 -30.44
N TYR A 283 -26.68 -31.31 -31.21
CA TYR A 283 -27.81 -32.03 -31.81
C TYR A 283 -27.28 -32.87 -33.00
N SER A 284 -27.44 -34.16 -32.89
CA SER A 284 -27.24 -35.16 -33.95
C SER A 284 -28.48 -35.28 -34.83
#